data_d21d146f0f0a06bdd8b0e4aa7b0ed6fd
#
_entry.id   d21d146f0f0a06bdd8b0e4aa7b0ed6fd
#
_cell.length_a   1.000
_cell.length_b   1.000
_cell.length_c   1.000
_cell.angle_alpha   90.00
_cell.angle_beta   90.00
_cell.angle_gamma   90.00
#
_symmetry.space_group_name_H-M   'P 1'
#
loop_
_entity.id
_entity.type
_entity.pdbx_description
1 polymer ?
#
loop_
_entity_poly.entity_id
_entity_poly.type
_entity_poly.pdbx_seq_one_letter_code
_entity_poly.pdbx_strand_id
1 'polypeptide(L)'
;MTPSVPFLQAIDLACERDWRMLFEHLDVHVNAGDMLQISGPNGSGKTSLLRLLCGLMQPTAGQVLVNGLPLSEQRIQLARNLLWIGHAAGIKDLLTPVENLAWLSALHRPVESAAIWQALQAVGLAGFEDVPCHTLSAGQQRRVALARLYLDSPPVWILDEPFTALDKQGVAQLEEHLAGHCERGGMIVLTTHHTLSRTPAGYRDIDLGQWAV
;
A
#
# COMPACT_ATOMS: atom_id res chain seq x y z
N MET A 1 -23.36 -20.27 7.29
CA MET A 1 -22.81 -19.00 6.77
C MET A 1 -22.02 -19.37 5.52
N THR A 2 -22.44 -18.94 4.34
CA THR A 2 -21.64 -19.06 3.12
C THR A 2 -20.35 -18.26 3.34
N PRO A 3 -19.15 -18.81 3.08
CA PRO A 3 -17.91 -18.03 3.18
C PRO A 3 -18.02 -16.84 2.24
N SER A 4 -17.82 -15.65 2.76
CA SER A 4 -17.77 -14.44 1.93
C SER A 4 -16.58 -14.57 0.98
N VAL A 5 -16.80 -14.27 -0.31
CA VAL A 5 -15.71 -14.25 -1.29
C VAL A 5 -14.72 -13.16 -0.87
N PRO A 6 -13.40 -13.47 -0.71
CA PRO A 6 -12.40 -12.48 -0.39
C PRO A 6 -12.35 -11.37 -1.45
N PHE A 7 -12.05 -10.13 -1.01
CA PHE A 7 -11.96 -9.01 -1.95
C PHE A 7 -10.78 -9.19 -2.91
N LEU A 8 -9.62 -9.62 -2.41
CA LEU A 8 -8.41 -9.81 -3.21
C LEU A 8 -7.85 -11.21 -2.96
N GLN A 9 -7.57 -11.95 -4.03
CA GLN A 9 -6.99 -13.30 -3.96
C GLN A 9 -5.88 -13.45 -5.00
N ALA A 10 -4.82 -14.14 -4.63
CA ALA A 10 -3.86 -14.74 -5.54
C ALA A 10 -4.05 -16.26 -5.47
N ILE A 11 -4.10 -16.93 -6.60
CA ILE A 11 -4.30 -18.37 -6.70
C ILE A 11 -3.21 -18.96 -7.58
N ASP A 12 -2.43 -19.89 -7.00
CA ASP A 12 -1.33 -20.60 -7.67
C ASP A 12 -0.34 -19.62 -8.36
N LEU A 13 -0.06 -18.49 -7.69
CA LEU A 13 0.65 -17.38 -8.30
C LEU A 13 2.14 -17.68 -8.42
N ALA A 14 2.71 -17.46 -9.60
CA ALA A 14 4.14 -17.52 -9.86
C ALA A 14 4.67 -16.21 -10.44
N CYS A 15 5.90 -15.88 -10.07
CA CYS A 15 6.60 -14.68 -10.53
C CYS A 15 8.03 -15.01 -10.92
N GLU A 16 8.34 -14.83 -12.21
CA GLU A 16 9.69 -14.83 -12.74
C GLU A 16 10.12 -13.41 -13.09
N ARG A 17 11.34 -13.04 -12.79
CA ARG A 17 11.94 -11.79 -13.18
C ARG A 17 13.41 -11.96 -13.51
N ASP A 18 13.85 -11.36 -14.62
CA ASP A 18 15.24 -11.40 -15.08
C ASP A 18 15.78 -12.85 -15.17
N TRP A 19 14.95 -13.78 -15.72
CA TRP A 19 15.23 -15.22 -15.87
C TRP A 19 15.42 -15.96 -14.55
N ARG A 20 14.91 -15.40 -13.45
CA ARG A 20 14.93 -16.03 -12.14
C ARG A 20 13.51 -16.16 -11.61
N MET A 21 13.12 -17.38 -11.27
CA MET A 21 11.91 -17.64 -10.53
C MET A 21 12.07 -17.05 -9.11
N LEU A 22 11.17 -16.17 -8.70
CA LEU A 22 11.16 -15.55 -7.39
C LEU A 22 10.33 -16.36 -6.40
N PHE A 23 9.16 -16.79 -6.84
CA PHE A 23 8.25 -17.67 -6.09
C PHE A 23 7.26 -18.35 -7.05
N GLU A 24 6.73 -19.48 -6.62
CA GLU A 24 5.68 -20.22 -7.31
C GLU A 24 4.70 -20.85 -6.32
N HIS A 25 3.51 -21.24 -6.82
CA HIS A 25 2.44 -21.86 -6.04
C HIS A 25 1.97 -21.04 -4.84
N LEU A 26 1.99 -19.71 -4.95
CA LEU A 26 1.58 -18.82 -3.87
C LEU A 26 0.06 -18.61 -3.87
N ASP A 27 -0.57 -18.98 -2.77
CA ASP A 27 -1.97 -18.69 -2.48
C ASP A 27 -2.09 -17.64 -1.37
N VAL A 28 -2.79 -16.53 -1.66
CA VAL A 28 -3.01 -15.42 -0.72
C VAL A 28 -4.43 -14.90 -0.87
N HIS A 29 -5.05 -14.52 0.23
CA HIS A 29 -6.33 -13.83 0.22
C HIS A 29 -6.37 -12.70 1.25
N VAL A 30 -7.14 -11.67 0.97
CA VAL A 30 -7.34 -10.51 1.84
C VAL A 30 -8.82 -10.16 1.91
N ASN A 31 -9.34 -10.06 3.11
CA ASN A 31 -10.73 -9.72 3.42
C ASN A 31 -10.82 -8.34 4.08
N ALA A 32 -12.02 -7.82 4.21
CA ALA A 32 -12.29 -6.63 5.00
C ALA A 32 -11.80 -6.82 6.44
N GLY A 33 -11.05 -5.85 6.95
CA GLY A 33 -10.44 -5.90 8.28
C GLY A 33 -9.06 -6.55 8.34
N ASP A 34 -8.58 -7.17 7.26
CA ASP A 34 -7.27 -7.82 7.23
C ASP A 34 -6.12 -6.82 7.06
N MET A 35 -5.02 -7.10 7.75
CA MET A 35 -3.69 -6.56 7.49
C MET A 35 -2.74 -7.72 7.18
N LEU A 36 -2.32 -7.83 5.94
CA LEU A 36 -1.38 -8.85 5.48
C LEU A 36 0.01 -8.26 5.33
N GLN A 37 0.95 -8.69 6.18
CA GLN A 37 2.36 -8.41 6.02
C GLN A 37 3.00 -9.45 5.11
N ILE A 38 3.82 -8.99 4.16
CA ILE A 38 4.67 -9.84 3.34
C ILE A 38 6.10 -9.66 3.84
N SER A 39 6.63 -10.69 4.48
CA SER A 39 8.00 -10.75 4.95
C SER A 39 8.88 -11.60 4.02
N GLY A 40 10.16 -11.72 4.34
CA GLY A 40 11.13 -12.51 3.59
C GLY A 40 12.40 -11.75 3.23
N PRO A 41 13.45 -12.45 2.77
CA PRO A 41 14.76 -11.86 2.47
C PRO A 41 14.69 -10.83 1.33
N ASN A 42 15.73 -10.01 1.23
CA ASN A 42 15.86 -9.10 0.09
C ASN A 42 15.99 -9.89 -1.20
N GLY A 43 15.26 -9.47 -2.24
CA GLY A 43 15.23 -10.17 -3.53
C GLY A 43 14.25 -11.35 -3.59
N SER A 44 13.48 -11.67 -2.53
CA SER A 44 12.46 -12.74 -2.57
C SER A 44 11.22 -12.41 -3.41
N GLY A 45 11.09 -11.18 -3.91
CA GLY A 45 9.96 -10.80 -4.74
C GLY A 45 8.83 -10.04 -4.04
N LYS A 46 9.02 -9.56 -2.79
CA LYS A 46 8.00 -8.81 -2.02
C LYS A 46 7.34 -7.69 -2.83
N THR A 47 8.15 -6.75 -3.35
CA THR A 47 7.66 -5.66 -4.21
C THR A 47 6.99 -6.18 -5.48
N SER A 48 7.48 -7.28 -6.06
CA SER A 48 6.88 -7.91 -7.25
C SER A 48 5.49 -8.45 -6.92
N LEU A 49 5.33 -9.14 -5.79
CA LEU A 49 4.03 -9.62 -5.31
C LEU A 49 3.05 -8.46 -5.11
N LEU A 50 3.47 -7.37 -4.45
CA LEU A 50 2.62 -6.19 -4.29
C LEU A 50 2.17 -5.62 -5.65
N ARG A 51 3.08 -5.56 -6.64
CA ARG A 51 2.75 -5.09 -8.01
C ARG A 51 1.81 -6.02 -8.75
N LEU A 52 1.92 -7.35 -8.56
CA LEU A 52 0.98 -8.33 -9.11
C LEU A 52 -0.43 -8.10 -8.53
N LEU A 53 -0.53 -7.95 -7.20
CA LEU A 53 -1.79 -7.68 -6.51
C LEU A 53 -2.43 -6.35 -6.93
N CYS A 54 -1.63 -5.33 -7.28
CA CYS A 54 -2.10 -4.05 -7.82
C CYS A 54 -2.49 -4.12 -9.31
N GLY A 55 -2.17 -5.21 -10.03
CA GLY A 55 -2.31 -5.28 -11.48
C GLY A 55 -1.30 -4.44 -12.26
N LEU A 56 -0.22 -4.00 -11.61
CA LEU A 56 0.90 -3.25 -12.22
C LEU A 56 1.91 -4.18 -12.91
N MET A 57 1.80 -5.48 -12.68
CA MET A 57 2.61 -6.53 -13.29
C MET A 57 1.71 -7.73 -13.62
N GLN A 58 2.08 -8.52 -14.65
CA GLN A 58 1.42 -9.77 -15.00
C GLN A 58 2.12 -10.93 -14.29
N PRO A 59 1.41 -11.93 -13.75
CA PRO A 59 2.02 -13.13 -13.21
C PRO A 59 2.58 -14.02 -14.31
N THR A 60 3.60 -14.81 -14.01
CA THR A 60 4.16 -15.84 -14.89
C THR A 60 3.21 -17.03 -15.01
N ALA A 61 2.56 -17.41 -13.90
CA ALA A 61 1.50 -18.41 -13.84
C ALA A 61 0.52 -18.04 -12.70
N GLY A 62 -0.62 -18.71 -12.68
CA GLY A 62 -1.68 -18.42 -11.73
C GLY A 62 -2.47 -17.17 -12.08
N GLN A 63 -3.24 -16.66 -11.13
CA GLN A 63 -4.11 -15.49 -11.34
C GLN A 63 -4.35 -14.69 -10.07
N VAL A 64 -4.67 -13.40 -10.25
CA VAL A 64 -5.19 -12.55 -9.19
C VAL A 64 -6.68 -12.31 -9.45
N LEU A 65 -7.50 -12.47 -8.41
CA LEU A 65 -8.93 -12.24 -8.45
C LEU A 65 -9.31 -11.04 -7.59
N VAL A 66 -10.30 -10.28 -8.03
CA VAL A 66 -10.95 -9.20 -7.28
C VAL A 66 -12.44 -9.54 -7.19
N ASN A 67 -12.96 -9.70 -5.97
CA ASN A 67 -14.33 -10.18 -5.73
C ASN A 67 -14.65 -11.49 -6.48
N GLY A 68 -13.67 -12.41 -6.57
CA GLY A 68 -13.81 -13.70 -7.25
C GLY A 68 -13.74 -13.66 -8.78
N LEU A 69 -13.50 -12.49 -9.38
CA LEU A 69 -13.35 -12.33 -10.84
C LEU A 69 -11.91 -12.00 -11.20
N PRO A 70 -11.42 -12.45 -12.38
CA PRO A 70 -10.05 -12.17 -12.82
C PRO A 70 -9.73 -10.68 -12.80
N LEU A 71 -8.56 -10.32 -12.29
CA LEU A 71 -8.09 -8.93 -12.23
C LEU A 71 -8.08 -8.25 -13.60
N SER A 72 -7.81 -9.00 -14.68
CA SER A 72 -7.87 -8.50 -16.07
C SER A 72 -9.22 -7.85 -16.42
N GLU A 73 -10.31 -8.36 -15.84
CA GLU A 73 -11.67 -7.88 -16.04
C GLU A 73 -12.08 -6.81 -15.01
N GLN A 74 -11.34 -6.72 -13.89
CA GLN A 74 -11.68 -5.89 -12.74
C GLN A 74 -10.71 -4.70 -12.53
N ARG A 75 -9.87 -4.37 -13.52
CA ARG A 75 -8.84 -3.31 -13.40
C ARG A 75 -9.39 -1.95 -12.95
N ILE A 76 -10.53 -1.53 -13.54
CA ILE A 76 -11.16 -0.25 -13.19
C ILE A 76 -11.72 -0.30 -11.77
N GLN A 77 -12.36 -1.41 -11.41
CA GLN A 77 -12.91 -1.62 -10.07
C GLN A 77 -11.79 -1.62 -9.01
N LEU A 78 -10.70 -2.33 -9.26
CA LEU A 78 -9.55 -2.32 -8.36
C LEU A 78 -8.95 -0.91 -8.25
N ALA A 79 -8.69 -0.23 -9.37
CA ALA A 79 -8.09 1.11 -9.37
C ALA A 79 -8.92 2.14 -8.58
N ARG A 80 -10.25 2.03 -8.57
CA ARG A 80 -11.14 2.88 -7.77
C ARG A 80 -11.11 2.58 -6.28
N ASN A 81 -10.74 1.36 -5.90
CA ASN A 81 -10.77 0.87 -4.51
C ASN A 81 -9.39 0.69 -3.91
N LEU A 82 -8.32 1.01 -4.64
CA LEU A 82 -6.94 0.76 -4.25
C LEU A 82 -6.15 2.07 -4.10
N LEU A 83 -5.43 2.19 -2.99
CA LEU A 83 -4.34 3.14 -2.82
C LEU A 83 -3.01 2.37 -2.82
N TRP A 84 -2.17 2.69 -3.81
CA TRP A 84 -0.81 2.18 -3.90
C TRP A 84 0.21 3.22 -3.44
N ILE A 85 1.10 2.85 -2.50
CA ILE A 85 2.29 3.61 -2.14
C ILE A 85 3.49 2.67 -2.28
N GLY A 86 4.25 2.86 -3.34
CA GLY A 86 5.45 2.08 -3.63
C GLY A 86 6.68 2.55 -2.83
N HIS A 87 7.83 1.93 -3.09
CA HIS A 87 9.10 2.33 -2.49
C HIS A 87 9.46 3.79 -2.84
N ALA A 88 9.29 4.22 -4.08
CA ALA A 88 9.40 5.63 -4.45
C ALA A 88 8.16 6.39 -3.98
N ALA A 89 8.34 7.63 -3.52
CA ALA A 89 7.25 8.47 -3.00
C ALA A 89 6.14 8.74 -4.04
N GLY A 90 6.46 8.72 -5.34
CA GLY A 90 5.48 8.91 -6.42
C GLY A 90 4.89 10.32 -6.45
N ILE A 91 5.60 11.29 -5.91
CA ILE A 91 5.26 12.71 -5.92
C ILE A 91 5.97 13.44 -7.08
N LYS A 92 5.47 14.62 -7.45
CA LYS A 92 6.08 15.50 -8.44
C LYS A 92 6.96 16.52 -7.74
N ASP A 93 8.25 16.51 -8.03
CA ASP A 93 9.26 17.29 -7.34
C ASP A 93 9.07 18.82 -7.49
N LEU A 94 8.52 19.26 -8.62
CA LEU A 94 8.26 20.68 -8.87
C LEU A 94 6.99 21.22 -8.20
N LEU A 95 6.11 20.34 -7.77
CA LEU A 95 4.88 20.70 -7.05
C LEU A 95 5.14 20.80 -5.54
N THR A 96 4.34 21.59 -4.85
CA THR A 96 4.29 21.64 -3.39
C THR A 96 3.57 20.41 -2.82
N PRO A 97 3.69 20.09 -1.52
CA PRO A 97 2.90 19.05 -0.87
C PRO A 97 1.39 19.20 -1.08
N VAL A 98 0.85 20.42 -0.95
CA VAL A 98 -0.58 20.71 -1.19
C VAL A 98 -0.95 20.38 -2.64
N GLU A 99 -0.20 20.84 -3.61
CA GLU A 99 -0.45 20.60 -5.03
C GLU A 99 -0.34 19.09 -5.37
N ASN A 100 0.64 18.38 -4.83
CA ASN A 100 0.78 16.95 -5.00
C ASN A 100 -0.43 16.19 -4.48
N LEU A 101 -0.89 16.49 -3.25
CA LEU A 101 -2.04 15.83 -2.67
C LEU A 101 -3.34 16.18 -3.40
N ALA A 102 -3.54 17.43 -3.78
CA ALA A 102 -4.70 17.86 -4.57
C ALA A 102 -4.75 17.12 -5.92
N TRP A 103 -3.61 17.05 -6.63
CA TRP A 103 -3.53 16.34 -7.91
C TRP A 103 -3.76 14.83 -7.78
N LEU A 104 -3.11 14.18 -6.80
CA LEU A 104 -3.25 12.73 -6.57
C LEU A 104 -4.67 12.36 -6.13
N SER A 105 -5.29 13.18 -5.28
CA SER A 105 -6.67 12.94 -4.83
C SER A 105 -7.68 13.11 -5.96
N ALA A 106 -7.49 14.10 -6.85
CA ALA A 106 -8.37 14.35 -7.97
C ALA A 106 -8.48 13.17 -8.96
N LEU A 107 -7.52 12.22 -8.94
CA LEU A 107 -7.60 10.97 -9.72
C LEU A 107 -8.72 10.05 -9.23
N HIS A 108 -9.12 10.17 -7.96
CA HIS A 108 -10.23 9.43 -7.37
C HIS A 108 -11.45 10.33 -7.17
N ARG A 109 -11.28 11.37 -6.40
CA ARG A 109 -12.26 12.45 -6.16
C ARG A 109 -11.57 13.71 -5.62
N PRO A 110 -12.06 14.90 -5.95
CA PRO A 110 -11.55 16.14 -5.36
C PRO A 110 -11.67 16.12 -3.83
N VAL A 111 -10.66 16.64 -3.15
CA VAL A 111 -10.62 16.76 -1.69
C VAL A 111 -10.54 18.25 -1.32
N GLU A 112 -11.25 18.63 -0.27
CA GLU A 112 -11.24 19.99 0.28
C GLU A 112 -9.82 20.37 0.75
N SER A 113 -9.41 21.62 0.51
CA SER A 113 -8.08 22.11 0.89
C SER A 113 -7.81 21.95 2.39
N ALA A 114 -8.82 22.13 3.24
CA ALA A 114 -8.70 21.94 4.69
C ALA A 114 -8.29 20.49 5.05
N ALA A 115 -8.83 19.49 4.37
CA ALA A 115 -8.46 18.08 4.61
C ALA A 115 -7.02 17.80 4.18
N ILE A 116 -6.54 18.43 3.10
CA ILE A 116 -5.13 18.30 2.67
C ILE A 116 -4.19 18.86 3.73
N TRP A 117 -4.49 20.04 4.28
CA TRP A 117 -3.70 20.65 5.35
C TRP A 117 -3.68 19.77 6.61
N GLN A 118 -4.82 19.22 7.02
CA GLN A 118 -4.91 18.28 8.14
C GLN A 118 -4.08 17.01 7.90
N ALA A 119 -4.12 16.45 6.69
CA ALA A 119 -3.32 15.28 6.33
C ALA A 119 -1.81 15.58 6.39
N LEU A 120 -1.37 16.75 5.92
CA LEU A 120 0.03 17.18 6.03
C LEU A 120 0.45 17.38 7.49
N GLN A 121 -0.40 17.97 8.30
CA GLN A 121 -0.16 18.13 9.73
C GLN A 121 -0.03 16.76 10.43
N ALA A 122 -0.89 15.79 10.09
CA ALA A 122 -0.89 14.45 10.66
C ALA A 122 0.42 13.67 10.39
N VAL A 123 1.11 13.97 9.28
CA VAL A 123 2.42 13.38 8.96
C VAL A 123 3.60 14.26 9.37
N GLY A 124 3.38 15.34 10.14
CA GLY A 124 4.43 16.22 10.64
C GLY A 124 5.06 17.13 9.57
N LEU A 125 4.27 17.57 8.59
CA LEU A 125 4.68 18.50 7.54
C LEU A 125 4.06 19.89 7.69
N ALA A 126 3.59 20.25 8.89
CA ALA A 126 3.13 21.60 9.17
C ALA A 126 4.27 22.63 8.91
N GLY A 127 3.98 23.67 8.13
CA GLY A 127 4.95 24.69 7.70
C GLY A 127 5.71 24.36 6.42
N PHE A 128 5.46 23.20 5.79
CA PHE A 128 6.07 22.80 4.51
C PHE A 128 5.06 22.72 3.36
N GLU A 129 3.83 23.13 3.57
CA GLU A 129 2.70 22.93 2.67
C GLU A 129 2.92 23.52 1.28
N ASP A 130 3.53 24.72 1.23
CA ASP A 130 3.74 25.51 0.01
C ASP A 130 5.20 25.50 -0.46
N VAL A 131 6.04 24.62 0.09
CA VAL A 131 7.45 24.48 -0.29
C VAL A 131 7.60 23.46 -1.42
N PRO A 132 8.28 23.74 -2.53
CA PRO A 132 8.46 22.78 -3.62
C PRO A 132 9.13 21.48 -3.14
N CYS A 133 8.57 20.33 -3.53
CA CYS A 133 8.99 19.04 -3.00
C CYS A 133 10.45 18.66 -3.26
N HIS A 134 11.09 19.21 -4.32
CA HIS A 134 12.52 18.98 -4.58
C HIS A 134 13.44 19.57 -3.50
N THR A 135 12.95 20.54 -2.68
CA THR A 135 13.72 21.14 -1.56
C THR A 135 13.56 20.35 -0.26
N LEU A 136 12.59 19.41 -0.23
CA LEU A 136 12.34 18.57 0.93
C LEU A 136 13.35 17.41 1.02
N SER A 137 13.68 16.99 2.24
CA SER A 137 14.45 15.77 2.45
C SER A 137 13.69 14.55 1.95
N ALA A 138 14.39 13.43 1.67
CA ALA A 138 13.77 12.18 1.25
C ALA A 138 12.69 11.69 2.26
N GLY A 139 12.94 11.87 3.56
CA GLY A 139 11.96 11.55 4.60
C GLY A 139 10.72 12.44 4.55
N GLN A 140 10.87 13.73 4.30
CA GLN A 140 9.73 14.65 4.12
C GLN A 140 8.95 14.32 2.84
N GLN A 141 9.63 14.01 1.74
CA GLN A 141 8.97 13.56 0.50
C GLN A 141 8.18 12.26 0.73
N ARG A 142 8.75 11.32 1.52
CA ARG A 142 8.04 10.09 1.92
C ARG A 142 6.78 10.40 2.73
N ARG A 143 6.85 11.36 3.66
CA ARG A 143 5.70 11.82 4.45
C ARG A 143 4.61 12.48 3.58
N VAL A 144 4.97 13.21 2.52
CA VAL A 144 3.98 13.72 1.54
C VAL A 144 3.21 12.56 0.90
N ALA A 145 3.90 11.49 0.47
CA ALA A 145 3.24 10.33 -0.08
C ALA A 145 2.32 9.64 0.94
N LEU A 146 2.75 9.51 2.20
CA LEU A 146 1.98 8.91 3.29
C LEU A 146 0.77 9.76 3.73
N ALA A 147 0.81 11.08 3.54
CA ALA A 147 -0.33 11.95 3.85
C ALA A 147 -1.60 11.55 3.07
N ARG A 148 -1.47 10.86 1.94
CA ARG A 148 -2.60 10.30 1.19
C ARG A 148 -3.44 9.31 2.00
N LEU A 149 -2.85 8.62 2.97
CA LEU A 149 -3.55 7.69 3.87
C LEU A 149 -4.52 8.41 4.81
N TYR A 150 -4.30 9.71 5.07
CA TYR A 150 -5.11 10.55 5.96
C TYR A 150 -6.20 11.33 5.23
N LEU A 151 -6.27 11.19 3.91
CA LEU A 151 -7.37 11.72 3.11
C LEU A 151 -8.51 10.69 3.05
N ASP A 152 -9.64 11.08 2.46
CA ASP A 152 -10.71 10.15 2.14
C ASP A 152 -10.24 9.18 1.03
N SER A 153 -9.60 8.12 1.46
CA SER A 153 -8.84 7.20 0.62
C SER A 153 -9.61 5.88 0.37
N PRO A 154 -9.27 5.16 -0.72
CA PRO A 154 -9.88 3.87 -1.03
C PRO A 154 -9.72 2.84 0.11
N PRO A 155 -10.62 1.83 0.19
CA PRO A 155 -10.61 0.86 1.28
C PRO A 155 -9.43 -0.13 1.26
N VAL A 156 -8.75 -0.30 0.14
CA VAL A 156 -7.61 -1.23 0.00
C VAL A 156 -6.32 -0.44 -0.10
N TRP A 157 -5.40 -0.70 0.81
CA TRP A 157 -4.07 -0.08 0.80
C TRP A 157 -3.00 -1.14 0.52
N ILE A 158 -2.16 -0.89 -0.48
CA ILE A 158 -0.98 -1.70 -0.75
C ILE A 158 0.24 -0.81 -0.58
N LEU A 159 1.11 -1.15 0.40
CA LEU A 159 2.16 -0.29 0.91
C LEU A 159 3.52 -1.00 0.85
N ASP A 160 4.48 -0.43 0.13
CA ASP A 160 5.84 -0.98 0.04
C ASP A 160 6.78 -0.19 0.96
N GLU A 161 7.20 -0.81 2.07
CA GLU A 161 8.07 -0.24 3.11
C GLU A 161 7.58 1.13 3.64
N PRO A 162 6.33 1.23 4.18
CA PRO A 162 5.76 2.51 4.55
C PRO A 162 6.47 3.21 5.72
N PHE A 163 7.19 2.47 6.58
CA PHE A 163 7.86 3.00 7.77
C PHE A 163 9.26 3.57 7.49
N THR A 164 9.79 3.40 6.28
CA THR A 164 11.12 3.88 5.90
C THR A 164 11.19 5.40 6.05
N ALA A 165 12.29 5.89 6.65
CA ALA A 165 12.59 7.30 6.89
C ALA A 165 11.62 8.04 7.84
N LEU A 166 10.85 7.30 8.64
CA LEU A 166 10.08 7.86 9.76
C LEU A 166 10.88 7.81 11.07
N ASP A 167 10.66 8.80 11.92
CA ASP A 167 11.12 8.77 13.31
C ASP A 167 10.19 7.90 14.18
N LYS A 168 10.56 7.64 15.42
CA LYS A 168 9.81 6.77 16.33
C LYS A 168 8.35 7.23 16.53
N GLN A 169 8.12 8.54 16.59
CA GLN A 169 6.78 9.09 16.74
C GLN A 169 5.95 8.89 15.48
N GLY A 170 6.52 9.16 14.31
CA GLY A 170 5.87 8.93 13.02
C GLY A 170 5.53 7.45 12.78
N VAL A 171 6.42 6.53 13.20
CA VAL A 171 6.15 5.08 13.16
C VAL A 171 4.92 4.74 14.02
N ALA A 172 4.89 5.15 15.29
CA ALA A 172 3.77 4.85 16.21
C ALA A 172 2.44 5.43 15.69
N GLN A 173 2.45 6.65 15.16
CA GLN A 173 1.27 7.29 14.59
C GLN A 173 0.77 6.54 13.34
N LEU A 174 1.69 6.11 12.48
CA LEU A 174 1.32 5.35 11.28
C LEU A 174 0.77 3.97 11.66
N GLU A 175 1.38 3.24 12.60
CA GLU A 175 0.86 1.95 13.08
C GLU A 175 -0.58 2.06 13.60
N GLU A 176 -0.87 3.06 14.43
CA GLU A 176 -2.21 3.30 14.94
C GLU A 176 -3.20 3.62 13.80
N HIS A 177 -2.77 4.43 12.83
CA HIS A 177 -3.60 4.79 11.68
C HIS A 177 -3.92 3.58 10.80
N LEU A 178 -2.91 2.71 10.52
CA LEU A 178 -3.08 1.49 9.75
C LEU A 178 -4.01 0.50 10.45
N ALA A 179 -3.79 0.26 11.76
CA ALA A 179 -4.66 -0.62 12.55
C ALA A 179 -6.11 -0.11 12.56
N GLY A 180 -6.30 1.18 12.82
CA GLY A 180 -7.63 1.81 12.80
C GLY A 180 -8.30 1.76 11.42
N HIS A 181 -7.57 1.77 10.31
CA HIS A 181 -8.13 1.56 8.98
C HIS A 181 -8.75 0.16 8.85
N CYS A 182 -8.02 -0.88 9.26
CA CYS A 182 -8.53 -2.26 9.25
C CYS A 182 -9.71 -2.45 10.20
N GLU A 183 -9.68 -1.86 11.40
CA GLU A 183 -10.78 -1.92 12.38
C GLU A 183 -12.08 -1.29 11.84
N ARG A 184 -11.98 -0.34 10.91
CA ARG A 184 -13.14 0.23 10.18
C ARG A 184 -13.54 -0.55 8.94
N GLY A 185 -12.97 -1.75 8.71
CA GLY A 185 -13.28 -2.62 7.58
C GLY A 185 -12.41 -2.38 6.34
N GLY A 186 -11.39 -1.54 6.42
CA GLY A 186 -10.37 -1.43 5.37
C GLY A 186 -9.49 -2.67 5.29
N MET A 187 -8.66 -2.73 4.25
CA MET A 187 -7.75 -3.85 3.98
C MET A 187 -6.36 -3.31 3.69
N ILE A 188 -5.35 -3.96 4.23
CA ILE A 188 -3.95 -3.58 4.01
C ILE A 188 -3.13 -4.79 3.57
N VAL A 189 -2.30 -4.61 2.53
CA VAL A 189 -1.18 -5.49 2.23
C VAL A 189 0.09 -4.64 2.29
N LEU A 190 1.07 -5.05 3.09
CA LEU A 190 2.29 -4.26 3.24
C LEU A 190 3.55 -5.12 3.28
N THR A 191 4.66 -4.52 2.89
CA THR A 191 6.01 -5.02 3.19
C THR A 191 6.64 -4.13 4.25
N THR A 192 7.40 -4.72 5.16
CA THR A 192 8.21 -3.94 6.10
C THR A 192 9.28 -4.80 6.75
N HIS A 193 10.41 -4.17 7.11
CA HIS A 193 11.41 -4.73 8.02
C HIS A 193 11.20 -4.29 9.47
N HIS A 194 10.21 -3.40 9.69
CA HIS A 194 9.86 -2.94 11.02
C HIS A 194 8.94 -3.96 11.72
N THR A 195 9.20 -4.23 12.99
CA THR A 195 8.32 -5.06 13.83
C THR A 195 7.15 -4.22 14.31
N LEU A 196 5.94 -4.55 13.87
CA LEU A 196 4.73 -3.82 14.24
C LEU A 196 4.41 -4.05 15.73
N SER A 197 4.21 -2.96 16.46
CA SER A 197 3.79 -2.96 17.87
C SER A 197 2.25 -2.90 18.02
N ARG A 198 1.55 -2.39 17.02
CA ARG A 198 0.10 -2.29 16.94
C ARG A 198 -0.42 -2.97 15.68
N THR A 199 -1.20 -4.04 15.86
CA THR A 199 -1.81 -4.81 14.75
C THR A 199 -3.31 -4.99 14.98
N PRO A 200 -4.15 -5.00 13.91
CA PRO A 200 -5.56 -5.33 14.02
C PRO A 200 -5.79 -6.84 14.26
N ALA A 201 -7.01 -7.23 14.63
CA ALA A 201 -7.35 -8.63 14.85
C ALA A 201 -7.15 -9.54 13.62
N GLY A 202 -7.30 -8.98 12.40
CA GLY A 202 -7.08 -9.68 11.13
C GLY A 202 -5.62 -9.62 10.62
N TYR A 203 -4.65 -9.35 11.50
CA TYR A 203 -3.25 -9.35 11.11
C TYR A 203 -2.72 -10.75 10.82
N ARG A 204 -2.00 -10.87 9.69
CA ARG A 204 -1.28 -12.07 9.27
C ARG A 204 0.06 -11.69 8.67
N ASP A 205 1.09 -12.52 8.90
CA ASP A 205 2.40 -12.40 8.26
C ASP A 205 2.64 -13.65 7.41
N ILE A 206 3.08 -13.46 6.17
CA ILE A 206 3.54 -14.54 5.30
C ILE A 206 5.00 -14.28 4.90
N ASP A 207 5.86 -15.27 5.17
CA ASP A 207 7.26 -15.24 4.73
C ASP A 207 7.36 -15.76 3.29
N LEU A 208 7.57 -14.85 2.33
CA LEU A 208 7.67 -15.18 0.92
C LEU A 208 8.85 -16.13 0.60
N GLY A 209 9.83 -16.23 1.49
CA GLY A 209 10.92 -17.20 1.38
C GLY A 209 10.46 -18.66 1.39
N GLN A 210 9.26 -18.96 1.90
CA GLN A 210 8.70 -20.32 1.90
C GLN A 210 8.25 -20.78 0.50
N TRP A 211 8.03 -19.88 -0.43
CA TRP A 211 7.67 -20.12 -1.83
C TRP A 211 8.82 -19.81 -2.80
N ALA A 212 10.01 -19.49 -2.28
CA ALA A 212 11.20 -19.24 -3.11
C ALA A 212 11.68 -20.55 -3.75
N VAL A 213 12.16 -20.47 -4.99
CA VAL A 213 12.68 -21.57 -5.81
C VAL A 213 14.20 -21.53 -5.84
#